data_d755fbfdb7bc014a3ad4ae2daf62109a
#
_entry.id   d755fbfdb7bc014a3ad4ae2daf62109a
#
_cell.length_a   1.000
_cell.length_b   1.000
_cell.length_c   1.000
_cell.angle_alpha   90.00
_cell.angle_beta   90.00
_cell.angle_gamma   90.00
#
_symmetry.space_group_name_H-M   'P 1'
#
loop_
_entity.id
_entity.type
_entity.pdbx_description
1 polymer ?
#
loop_
_entity_poly.entity_id
_entity_poly.type
_entity_poly.pdbx_seq_one_letter_code
_entity_poly.pdbx_strand_id
1 'polypeptide(L)'
;EKLKANLFISRLAGHGSGFDSTKNVKAENFLEDAAEAITVGNKIGEKVILMGFSAGGSFALMAAKDQKMLDKVSHLVLIAPWTPKLSVPYFIAATGLFFKSNYKFNFPGYFSLPNKEWDPFWVNEFHRTLPKELWKAAYSGRNLEFPKTNLPLLVFYEEKDKVVKAEGVKKIFKEWKGPKKIINNNTNLGGFNYHDIIGILNSPQDELFVEEINNWIRANP
;
A
#
# COMPACT_ATOMS: atom_id res chain seq x y z
N GLU A 1 20.32 -3.03 3.61
CA GLU A 1 21.69 -3.18 4.14
C GLU A 1 21.81 -2.68 5.60
N LYS A 2 21.27 -1.48 5.95
CA LYS A 2 21.39 -0.90 7.31
C LYS A 2 20.75 -1.76 8.42
N LEU A 3 19.69 -2.51 8.11
CA LEU A 3 19.03 -3.44 9.04
C LEU A 3 19.61 -4.86 9.00
N LYS A 4 20.47 -5.18 8.02
CA LYS A 4 20.94 -6.55 7.75
C LYS A 4 19.78 -7.55 7.64
N ALA A 5 18.66 -7.11 7.04
CA ALA A 5 17.45 -7.88 6.90
C ALA A 5 17.39 -8.54 5.51
N ASN A 6 16.73 -9.69 5.44
CA ASN A 6 16.33 -10.28 4.17
C ASN A 6 15.13 -9.48 3.61
N LEU A 7 15.04 -9.40 2.28
CA LEU A 7 13.96 -8.69 1.61
C LEU A 7 13.13 -9.67 0.77
N PHE A 8 11.84 -9.65 0.98
CA PHE A 8 10.86 -10.29 0.11
C PHE A 8 9.90 -9.23 -0.45
N ILE A 9 9.77 -9.16 -1.76
CA ILE A 9 8.83 -8.26 -2.44
C ILE A 9 7.72 -9.11 -3.02
N SER A 10 6.51 -8.98 -2.48
CA SER A 10 5.34 -9.67 -2.99
C SER A 10 4.89 -9.08 -4.32
N ARG A 11 4.58 -9.94 -5.29
CA ARG A 11 3.91 -9.55 -6.52
C ARG A 11 2.40 -9.68 -6.30
N LEU A 12 1.72 -8.54 -6.30
CA LEU A 12 0.28 -8.51 -6.07
C LEU A 12 -0.51 -9.19 -7.20
N ALA A 13 -1.60 -9.81 -6.84
CA ALA A 13 -2.52 -10.48 -7.78
C ALA A 13 -2.89 -9.55 -8.94
N GLY A 14 -2.81 -10.08 -10.17
CA GLY A 14 -3.08 -9.32 -11.39
C GLY A 14 -1.96 -8.36 -11.83
N HIS A 15 -0.87 -8.22 -11.07
CA HIS A 15 0.25 -7.35 -11.44
C HIS A 15 1.37 -8.13 -12.14
N GLY A 16 2.03 -7.50 -13.13
CA GLY A 16 3.23 -8.05 -13.79
C GLY A 16 3.02 -9.30 -14.66
N SER A 17 1.77 -9.68 -14.96
CA SER A 17 1.47 -10.90 -15.74
C SER A 17 0.55 -10.65 -16.94
N GLY A 18 0.43 -9.39 -17.38
CA GLY A 18 -0.37 -8.98 -18.52
C GLY A 18 -1.87 -8.90 -18.24
N PHE A 19 -2.62 -8.44 -19.25
CA PHE A 19 -4.05 -8.13 -19.15
C PHE A 19 -4.91 -9.30 -18.64
N ASP A 20 -4.66 -10.51 -19.16
CA ASP A 20 -5.50 -11.67 -18.85
C ASP A 20 -5.43 -12.08 -17.37
N SER A 21 -4.30 -11.84 -16.70
CA SER A 21 -4.13 -12.12 -15.28
C SER A 21 -5.03 -11.25 -14.39
N THR A 22 -5.50 -10.13 -14.90
CA THR A 22 -6.34 -9.18 -14.15
C THR A 22 -7.83 -9.54 -14.13
N LYS A 23 -8.28 -10.45 -15.02
CA LYS A 23 -9.72 -10.75 -15.22
C LYS A 23 -10.40 -11.40 -14.01
N ASN A 24 -9.69 -12.30 -13.32
CA ASN A 24 -10.25 -13.15 -12.28
C ASN A 24 -9.80 -12.75 -10.87
N VAL A 25 -9.10 -11.62 -10.74
CA VAL A 25 -8.65 -11.11 -9.44
C VAL A 25 -9.84 -10.75 -8.57
N LYS A 26 -9.79 -11.18 -7.31
CA LYS A 26 -10.75 -10.87 -6.26
C LYS A 26 -10.08 -10.10 -5.14
N ALA A 27 -10.87 -9.40 -4.33
CA ALA A 27 -10.37 -8.66 -3.17
C ALA A 27 -9.60 -9.55 -2.19
N GLU A 28 -10.04 -10.79 -2.04
CA GLU A 28 -9.44 -11.80 -1.17
C GLU A 28 -8.02 -12.16 -1.59
N ASN A 29 -7.71 -12.14 -2.90
CA ASN A 29 -6.35 -12.46 -3.38
C ASN A 29 -5.30 -11.47 -2.86
N PHE A 30 -5.66 -10.20 -2.65
CA PHE A 30 -4.73 -9.23 -2.05
C PHE A 30 -4.46 -9.51 -0.56
N LEU A 31 -5.43 -10.12 0.16
CA LEU A 31 -5.20 -10.59 1.52
C LEU A 31 -4.31 -11.83 1.53
N GLU A 32 -4.51 -12.74 0.56
CA GLU A 32 -3.65 -13.92 0.35
C GLU A 32 -2.21 -13.49 0.05
N ASP A 33 -2.00 -12.48 -0.81
CA ASP A 33 -0.68 -11.91 -1.11
C ASP A 33 0.01 -11.37 0.15
N ALA A 34 -0.73 -10.65 1.00
CA ALA A 34 -0.21 -10.15 2.27
C ALA A 34 0.12 -11.29 3.24
N ALA A 35 -0.72 -12.34 3.30
CA ALA A 35 -0.49 -13.51 4.13
C ALA A 35 0.72 -14.31 3.64
N GLU A 36 0.91 -14.43 2.32
CA GLU A 36 2.11 -15.04 1.71
C GLU A 36 3.35 -14.27 2.11
N ALA A 37 3.33 -12.93 1.96
CA ALA A 37 4.47 -12.08 2.32
C ALA A 37 4.88 -12.27 3.80
N ILE A 38 3.93 -12.29 4.72
CA ILE A 38 4.15 -12.56 6.14
C ILE A 38 4.73 -13.97 6.34
N THR A 39 4.17 -14.96 5.64
CA THR A 39 4.59 -16.37 5.77
C THR A 39 6.02 -16.56 5.26
N VAL A 40 6.36 -15.98 4.10
CA VAL A 40 7.72 -16.03 3.57
C VAL A 40 8.67 -15.26 4.48
N GLY A 41 8.27 -14.07 4.94
CA GLY A 41 9.06 -13.28 5.89
C GLY A 41 9.45 -14.08 7.13
N ASN A 42 8.52 -14.82 7.72
CA ASN A 42 8.76 -15.68 8.90
C ASN A 42 9.65 -16.91 8.60
N LYS A 43 9.82 -17.29 7.32
CA LYS A 43 10.73 -18.38 6.94
C LYS A 43 12.15 -17.89 6.70
N ILE A 44 12.33 -16.64 6.32
CA ILE A 44 13.63 -16.07 5.95
C ILE A 44 14.21 -15.13 7.02
N GLY A 45 13.46 -14.83 8.09
CA GLY A 45 13.88 -13.97 9.18
C GLY A 45 13.21 -14.31 10.51
N GLU A 46 13.82 -13.90 11.61
CA GLU A 46 13.30 -14.09 12.97
C GLU A 46 12.14 -13.13 13.30
N LYS A 47 12.18 -11.95 12.70
CA LYS A 47 11.16 -10.89 12.86
C LYS A 47 10.71 -10.41 11.49
N VAL A 48 9.42 -10.18 11.32
CA VAL A 48 8.85 -9.66 10.07
C VAL A 48 8.51 -8.19 10.23
N ILE A 49 9.10 -7.36 9.38
CA ILE A 49 8.68 -5.97 9.19
C ILE A 49 7.78 -5.95 7.95
N LEU A 50 6.49 -5.78 8.16
CA LEU A 50 5.54 -5.67 7.05
C LEU A 50 5.49 -4.23 6.55
N MET A 51 5.88 -4.02 5.30
CA MET A 51 5.86 -2.70 4.67
C MET A 51 4.85 -2.67 3.53
N GLY A 52 4.07 -1.59 3.46
CA GLY A 52 3.09 -1.40 2.39
C GLY A 52 3.05 0.03 1.87
N PHE A 53 3.18 0.18 0.54
CA PHE A 53 3.04 1.46 -0.16
C PHE A 53 1.68 1.53 -0.86
N SER A 54 1.00 2.68 -0.79
CA SER A 54 -0.25 2.94 -1.50
C SER A 54 -1.30 1.83 -1.28
N ALA A 55 -1.76 1.14 -2.32
CA ALA A 55 -2.65 -0.02 -2.23
C ALA A 55 -2.07 -1.15 -1.37
N GLY A 56 -0.75 -1.41 -1.47
CA GLY A 56 -0.06 -2.38 -0.60
C GLY A 56 -0.18 -2.03 0.89
N GLY A 57 -0.20 -0.73 1.23
CA GLY A 57 -0.49 -0.26 2.59
C GLY A 57 -1.89 -0.64 3.06
N SER A 58 -2.89 -0.59 2.16
CA SER A 58 -4.26 -1.03 2.47
C SER A 58 -4.32 -2.54 2.74
N PHE A 59 -3.58 -3.33 1.96
CA PHE A 59 -3.56 -4.80 2.13
C PHE A 59 -2.82 -5.20 3.41
N ALA A 60 -1.75 -4.50 3.76
CA ALA A 60 -1.10 -4.66 5.05
C ALA A 60 -2.04 -4.32 6.24
N LEU A 61 -2.89 -3.31 6.10
CA LEU A 61 -3.94 -2.99 7.07
C LEU A 61 -5.04 -4.06 7.13
N MET A 62 -5.40 -4.69 6.01
CA MET A 62 -6.32 -5.84 6.01
C MET A 62 -5.72 -7.00 6.82
N ALA A 63 -4.46 -7.32 6.57
CA ALA A 63 -3.76 -8.37 7.33
C ALA A 63 -3.69 -8.03 8.83
N ALA A 64 -3.50 -6.76 9.18
CA ALA A 64 -3.44 -6.31 10.56
C ALA A 64 -4.78 -6.40 11.33
N LYS A 65 -5.90 -6.74 10.67
CA LYS A 65 -7.17 -7.05 11.33
C LYS A 65 -7.27 -8.49 11.80
N ASP A 66 -6.51 -9.38 11.20
CA ASP A 66 -6.43 -10.79 11.62
C ASP A 66 -5.35 -10.94 12.68
N GLN A 67 -5.77 -11.29 13.92
CA GLN A 67 -4.85 -11.45 15.04
C GLN A 67 -3.77 -12.50 14.74
N LYS A 68 -4.12 -13.60 14.04
CA LYS A 68 -3.15 -14.64 13.70
C LYS A 68 -2.07 -14.17 12.73
N MET A 69 -2.40 -13.24 11.85
CA MET A 69 -1.41 -12.59 10.97
C MET A 69 -0.60 -11.55 11.74
N LEU A 70 -1.27 -10.77 12.58
CA LEU A 70 -0.66 -9.73 13.38
C LEU A 70 0.42 -10.28 14.32
N ASP A 71 0.15 -11.41 14.96
CA ASP A 71 1.08 -12.07 15.90
C ASP A 71 2.40 -12.53 15.24
N LYS A 72 2.41 -12.59 13.91
CA LYS A 72 3.59 -12.96 13.12
C LYS A 72 4.41 -11.77 12.62
N VAL A 73 3.95 -10.56 12.88
CA VAL A 73 4.58 -9.31 12.42
C VAL A 73 5.14 -8.56 13.61
N SER A 74 6.38 -8.12 13.52
CA SER A 74 7.03 -7.33 14.58
C SER A 74 6.83 -5.82 14.41
N HIS A 75 6.72 -5.33 13.18
CA HIS A 75 6.52 -3.91 12.86
C HIS A 75 5.65 -3.75 11.63
N LEU A 76 4.81 -2.73 11.63
CA LEU A 76 4.03 -2.30 10.47
C LEU A 76 4.53 -0.93 10.00
N VAL A 77 4.94 -0.84 8.75
CA VAL A 77 5.37 0.42 8.11
C VAL A 77 4.44 0.71 6.93
N LEU A 78 3.74 1.81 6.99
CA LEU A 78 2.80 2.24 5.96
C LEU A 78 3.31 3.50 5.26
N ILE A 79 3.33 3.49 3.95
CA ILE A 79 3.82 4.59 3.14
C ILE A 79 2.69 5.01 2.21
N ALA A 80 2.17 6.22 2.39
CA ALA A 80 1.03 6.76 1.67
C ALA A 80 -0.12 5.72 1.49
N PRO A 81 -0.58 5.04 2.57
CA PRO A 81 -1.54 3.94 2.44
C PRO A 81 -2.86 4.42 1.84
N TRP A 82 -3.31 3.74 0.79
CA TRP A 82 -4.56 4.10 0.13
C TRP A 82 -5.78 3.74 0.98
N THR A 83 -6.55 4.75 1.37
CA THR A 83 -7.73 4.63 2.22
C THR A 83 -8.96 5.23 1.54
N PRO A 84 -9.56 4.52 0.57
CA PRO A 84 -10.64 5.07 -0.22
C PRO A 84 -11.86 5.40 0.65
N LYS A 85 -12.50 6.55 0.37
CA LYS A 85 -13.82 6.90 0.94
C LYS A 85 -14.92 6.31 0.05
N LEU A 86 -16.02 5.90 0.66
CA LEU A 86 -17.23 5.58 -0.08
C LEU A 86 -17.81 6.90 -0.63
N SER A 87 -17.65 7.14 -1.92
CA SER A 87 -18.27 8.25 -2.62
C SER A 87 -19.06 7.74 -3.81
N VAL A 88 -20.20 8.35 -4.10
CA VAL A 88 -21.08 7.94 -5.22
C VAL A 88 -20.33 7.92 -6.56
N PRO A 89 -19.53 8.94 -6.94
CA PRO A 89 -18.78 8.90 -8.19
C PRO A 89 -17.76 7.75 -8.24
N TYR A 90 -17.13 7.45 -7.12
CA TYR A 90 -16.15 6.37 -7.03
C TYR A 90 -16.82 4.99 -7.06
N PHE A 91 -17.96 4.86 -6.40
CA PHE A 91 -18.77 3.64 -6.45
C PHE A 91 -19.23 3.33 -7.89
N ILE A 92 -19.70 4.33 -8.63
CA ILE A 92 -20.11 4.18 -10.03
C ILE A 92 -18.91 3.76 -10.90
N ALA A 93 -17.76 4.42 -10.76
CA ALA A 93 -16.54 4.05 -11.47
C ALA A 93 -16.07 2.63 -11.11
N ALA A 94 -16.09 2.27 -9.83
CA ALA A 94 -15.69 0.97 -9.34
C ALA A 94 -16.64 -0.18 -9.71
N THR A 95 -17.94 0.11 -9.92
CA THR A 95 -18.90 -0.93 -10.35
C THR A 95 -18.80 -1.25 -11.84
N GLY A 96 -18.09 -0.43 -12.61
CA GLY A 96 -17.95 -0.64 -14.05
C GLY A 96 -19.27 -0.50 -14.82
N LEU A 97 -20.28 0.15 -14.24
CA LEU A 97 -21.62 0.31 -14.85
C LEU A 97 -21.58 1.01 -16.20
N PHE A 98 -20.51 1.76 -16.50
CA PHE A 98 -20.33 2.47 -17.75
C PHE A 98 -19.39 1.78 -18.75
N PHE A 99 -18.77 0.64 -18.39
CA PHE A 99 -17.76 0.01 -19.23
C PHE A 99 -18.29 -1.27 -19.88
N LYS A 100 -18.16 -1.37 -21.21
CA LYS A 100 -18.40 -2.62 -21.96
C LYS A 100 -17.41 -3.69 -21.53
N SER A 101 -17.76 -4.97 -21.69
CA SER A 101 -17.07 -6.14 -21.12
C SER A 101 -15.59 -6.32 -21.48
N ASN A 102 -15.07 -5.68 -22.53
CA ASN A 102 -13.72 -5.85 -23.05
C ASN A 102 -12.92 -4.55 -23.07
N TYR A 103 -13.16 -3.67 -22.11
CA TYR A 103 -12.44 -2.40 -22.09
C TYR A 103 -11.07 -2.56 -21.46
N LYS A 104 -10.02 -2.32 -22.25
CA LYS A 104 -8.67 -2.03 -21.74
C LYS A 104 -8.73 -0.64 -21.13
N PHE A 105 -8.57 -0.53 -19.84
CA PHE A 105 -8.56 0.76 -19.17
C PHE A 105 -7.13 1.31 -19.22
N ASN A 106 -6.88 2.20 -20.16
CA ASN A 106 -5.71 3.05 -20.07
C ASN A 106 -6.06 4.21 -19.12
N PHE A 107 -5.30 4.41 -18.10
CA PHE A 107 -5.36 5.63 -17.29
C PHE A 107 -4.72 6.79 -18.08
N PRO A 108 -5.46 7.52 -18.94
CA PRO A 108 -4.85 8.62 -19.66
C PRO A 108 -4.60 9.75 -18.68
N GLY A 109 -3.37 10.15 -18.55
CA GLY A 109 -2.96 11.37 -17.86
C GLY A 109 -2.87 11.31 -16.34
N TYR A 110 -3.49 10.34 -15.68
CA TYR A 110 -3.37 10.19 -14.22
C TYR A 110 -2.09 9.45 -13.79
N PHE A 111 -1.56 8.61 -14.69
CA PHE A 111 -0.36 7.81 -14.53
C PHE A 111 0.56 7.88 -15.76
N SER A 112 0.64 9.04 -16.43
CA SER A 112 1.76 9.26 -17.35
C SER A 112 3.02 9.37 -16.49
N LEU A 113 3.72 8.25 -16.41
CA LEU A 113 4.97 8.19 -15.68
C LEU A 113 5.94 9.22 -16.29
N PRO A 114 6.61 10.02 -15.48
CA PRO A 114 7.53 11.03 -15.96
C PRO A 114 8.77 10.42 -16.63
N ASN A 115 8.95 9.10 -16.52
CA ASN A 115 10.10 8.39 -17.06
C ASN A 115 9.65 7.11 -17.80
N LYS A 116 10.01 7.00 -19.08
CA LYS A 116 9.75 5.82 -19.94
C LYS A 116 10.40 4.54 -19.43
N GLU A 117 11.42 4.61 -18.60
CA GLU A 117 12.07 3.46 -17.99
C GLU A 117 11.14 2.65 -17.06
N TRP A 118 10.03 3.23 -16.63
CA TRP A 118 9.04 2.60 -15.74
C TRP A 118 7.93 1.86 -16.47
N ASP A 119 7.70 2.18 -17.75
CA ASP A 119 6.65 1.57 -18.55
C ASP A 119 6.67 0.03 -18.53
N PRO A 120 7.83 -0.63 -18.57
CA PRO A 120 7.88 -2.10 -18.55
C PRO A 120 7.38 -2.73 -17.25
N PHE A 121 7.42 -1.97 -16.13
CA PHE A 121 7.07 -2.47 -14.79
C PHE A 121 5.66 -2.07 -14.37
N TRP A 122 5.01 -1.22 -15.15
CA TRP A 122 3.69 -0.71 -14.84
C TRP A 122 2.59 -1.45 -15.60
N VAL A 123 1.47 -1.73 -14.92
CA VAL A 123 0.30 -2.33 -15.55
C VAL A 123 -0.53 -1.22 -16.21
N ASN A 124 -0.30 -1.00 -17.50
CA ASN A 124 -1.01 0.02 -18.29
C ASN A 124 -2.41 -0.43 -18.74
N GLU A 125 -2.64 -1.74 -18.77
CA GLU A 125 -3.90 -2.32 -19.23
C GLU A 125 -4.41 -3.36 -18.24
N PHE A 126 -5.65 -3.23 -17.78
CA PHE A 126 -6.27 -4.20 -16.88
C PHE A 126 -7.75 -4.36 -17.17
N HIS A 127 -8.27 -5.52 -16.81
CA HIS A 127 -9.68 -5.81 -16.94
C HIS A 127 -10.51 -4.92 -15.99
N ARG A 128 -11.68 -4.51 -16.43
CA ARG A 128 -12.59 -3.60 -15.71
C ARG A 128 -12.97 -4.03 -14.29
N THR A 129 -12.83 -5.32 -13.97
CA THR A 129 -13.12 -5.85 -12.63
C THR A 129 -12.04 -5.52 -11.62
N LEU A 130 -10.78 -5.37 -12.04
CA LEU A 130 -9.66 -5.16 -11.14
C LEU A 130 -9.81 -3.92 -10.25
N PRO A 131 -10.17 -2.72 -10.77
CA PRO A 131 -10.34 -1.54 -9.92
C PRO A 131 -11.40 -1.71 -8.84
N LYS A 132 -12.48 -2.44 -9.15
CA LYS A 132 -13.54 -2.76 -8.19
C LYS A 132 -13.01 -3.65 -7.06
N GLU A 133 -12.26 -4.67 -7.39
CA GLU A 133 -11.73 -5.60 -6.40
C GLU A 133 -10.61 -4.96 -5.57
N LEU A 134 -9.73 -4.17 -6.19
CA LEU A 134 -8.76 -3.31 -5.49
C LEU A 134 -9.45 -2.37 -4.49
N TRP A 135 -10.52 -1.72 -4.94
CA TRP A 135 -11.27 -0.79 -4.09
C TRP A 135 -11.92 -1.52 -2.91
N LYS A 136 -12.54 -2.69 -3.13
CA LYS A 136 -13.11 -3.51 -2.05
C LYS A 136 -12.07 -3.88 -1.00
N ALA A 137 -10.90 -4.35 -1.46
CA ALA A 137 -9.80 -4.70 -0.59
C ALA A 137 -9.34 -3.49 0.24
N ALA A 138 -9.03 -2.37 -0.41
CA ALA A 138 -8.58 -1.17 0.27
C ALA A 138 -9.65 -0.58 1.21
N TYR A 139 -10.92 -0.63 0.83
CA TYR A 139 -12.03 -0.18 1.66
C TYR A 139 -12.20 -1.05 2.91
N SER A 140 -12.02 -2.36 2.79
CA SER A 140 -12.08 -3.26 3.94
C SER A 140 -10.96 -2.97 4.94
N GLY A 141 -9.75 -2.64 4.45
CA GLY A 141 -8.62 -2.19 5.28
C GLY A 141 -8.90 -0.89 6.05
N ARG A 142 -9.74 -0.02 5.51
CA ARG A 142 -10.11 1.25 6.12
C ARG A 142 -11.09 1.13 7.30
N ASN A 143 -11.91 0.08 7.35
CA ASN A 143 -12.93 -0.07 8.40
C ASN A 143 -12.24 -0.50 9.70
N LEU A 144 -12.04 0.46 10.61
CA LEU A 144 -10.93 0.54 11.54
C LEU A 144 -11.29 0.00 12.93
N GLU A 145 -11.71 -1.23 13.01
CA GLU A 145 -11.67 -1.97 14.26
C GLU A 145 -10.40 -2.84 14.29
N PHE A 146 -9.27 -2.22 14.58
CA PHE A 146 -8.05 -2.97 14.80
C PHE A 146 -8.10 -3.66 16.16
N PRO A 147 -7.63 -4.92 16.25
CA PRO A 147 -7.49 -5.58 17.54
C PRO A 147 -6.57 -4.77 18.46
N LYS A 148 -6.72 -4.92 19.77
CA LYS A 148 -5.74 -4.37 20.70
C LYS A 148 -4.40 -5.04 20.41
N THR A 149 -3.38 -4.23 20.13
CA THR A 149 -2.07 -4.72 19.75
C THR A 149 -0.99 -3.85 20.34
N ASN A 150 0.16 -4.46 20.60
CA ASN A 150 1.41 -3.75 20.91
C ASN A 150 2.28 -3.55 19.66
N LEU A 151 1.79 -3.96 18.48
CA LEU A 151 2.54 -3.84 17.22
C LEU A 151 2.89 -2.37 16.93
N PRO A 152 4.18 -2.04 16.81
CA PRO A 152 4.61 -0.70 16.44
C PRO A 152 4.21 -0.35 15.01
N LEU A 153 3.58 0.81 14.83
CA LEU A 153 3.13 1.37 13.56
C LEU A 153 3.92 2.63 13.21
N LEU A 154 4.61 2.63 12.07
CA LEU A 154 5.19 3.82 11.46
C LEU A 154 4.42 4.17 10.20
N VAL A 155 3.99 5.42 10.07
CA VAL A 155 3.24 5.90 8.91
C VAL A 155 3.92 7.10 8.29
N PHE A 156 4.17 7.03 7.00
CA PHE A 156 4.60 8.16 6.18
C PHE A 156 3.44 8.61 5.30
N TYR A 157 3.26 9.91 5.16
CA TYR A 157 2.26 10.50 4.28
C TYR A 157 2.70 11.88 3.77
N GLU A 158 2.00 12.41 2.79
CA GLU A 158 2.18 13.77 2.30
C GLU A 158 0.82 14.50 2.33
N GLU A 159 0.78 15.66 2.95
CA GLU A 159 -0.45 16.44 3.06
C GLU A 159 -1.01 16.88 1.71
N LYS A 160 -0.13 17.11 0.73
CA LYS A 160 -0.48 17.54 -0.63
C LYS A 160 -0.80 16.39 -1.57
N ASP A 161 -0.74 15.12 -1.10
CA ASP A 161 -1.02 13.94 -1.92
C ASP A 161 -2.40 14.04 -2.59
N LYS A 162 -2.40 13.98 -3.93
CA LYS A 162 -3.61 14.09 -4.75
C LYS A 162 -4.27 12.75 -5.03
N VAL A 163 -3.56 11.65 -4.79
CA VAL A 163 -4.03 10.27 -4.97
C VAL A 163 -4.66 9.73 -3.69
N VAL A 164 -3.94 9.87 -2.57
CA VAL A 164 -4.37 9.42 -1.25
C VAL A 164 -4.70 10.61 -0.35
N LYS A 165 -5.89 10.62 0.22
CA LYS A 165 -6.29 11.69 1.11
C LYS A 165 -5.66 11.55 2.49
N ALA A 166 -4.88 12.55 2.90
CA ALA A 166 -4.21 12.61 4.21
C ALA A 166 -5.14 12.36 5.40
N GLU A 167 -6.41 12.79 5.32
CA GLU A 167 -7.42 12.52 6.36
C GLU A 167 -7.62 11.04 6.66
N GLY A 168 -7.61 10.19 5.62
CA GLY A 168 -7.75 8.74 5.79
C GLY A 168 -6.55 8.15 6.53
N VAL A 169 -5.35 8.62 6.20
CA VAL A 169 -4.10 8.22 6.85
C VAL A 169 -4.08 8.65 8.31
N LYS A 170 -4.43 9.90 8.58
CA LYS A 170 -4.53 10.45 9.95
C LYS A 170 -5.56 9.70 10.80
N LYS A 171 -6.66 9.24 10.16
CA LYS A 171 -7.67 8.43 10.84
C LYS A 171 -7.11 7.08 11.28
N ILE A 172 -6.39 6.35 10.40
CA ILE A 172 -5.70 5.11 10.77
C ILE A 172 -4.78 5.35 11.96
N PHE A 173 -3.94 6.35 11.87
CA PHE A 173 -3.01 6.70 12.94
C PHE A 173 -3.73 6.95 14.26
N LYS A 174 -4.82 7.71 14.25
CA LYS A 174 -5.60 8.02 15.47
C LYS A 174 -6.16 6.75 16.12
N GLU A 175 -6.66 5.83 15.33
CA GLU A 175 -7.37 4.64 15.80
C GLU A 175 -6.46 3.45 16.14
N TRP A 176 -5.20 3.47 15.68
CA TRP A 176 -4.23 2.46 16.07
C TRP A 176 -3.95 2.47 17.57
N LYS A 177 -3.94 1.29 18.20
CA LYS A 177 -3.84 1.16 19.67
C LYS A 177 -2.43 0.87 20.17
N GLY A 178 -1.54 0.35 19.31
CA GLY A 178 -0.13 0.11 19.66
C GLY A 178 0.74 1.38 19.66
N PRO A 179 2.05 1.23 19.94
CA PRO A 179 3.03 2.28 19.72
C PRO A 179 2.93 2.80 18.28
N LYS A 180 3.00 4.12 18.08
CA LYS A 180 2.79 4.68 16.75
C LYS A 180 3.53 5.98 16.53
N LYS A 181 4.04 6.15 15.30
CA LYS A 181 4.66 7.40 14.81
C LYS A 181 4.09 7.73 13.44
N ILE A 182 3.81 8.99 13.18
CA ILE A 182 3.39 9.49 11.87
C ILE A 182 4.33 10.60 11.43
N ILE A 183 4.74 10.54 10.17
CA ILE A 183 5.68 11.49 9.56
C ILE A 183 5.01 12.07 8.33
N ASN A 184 4.85 13.41 8.32
CA ASN A 184 4.48 14.15 7.12
C ASN A 184 5.73 14.41 6.31
N ASN A 185 5.76 13.92 5.08
CA ASN A 185 6.90 14.11 4.20
C ASN A 185 7.17 15.58 3.87
N ASN A 186 6.12 16.39 3.75
CA ASN A 186 6.13 17.85 3.56
C ASN A 186 7.25 18.37 2.63
N THR A 187 7.51 17.65 1.56
CA THR A 187 8.57 18.01 0.63
C THR A 187 8.00 18.81 -0.52
N ASN A 188 8.75 19.81 -0.96
CA ASN A 188 8.45 20.51 -2.20
C ASN A 188 8.90 19.71 -3.45
N LEU A 189 9.52 18.56 -3.24
CA LEU A 189 9.93 17.63 -4.28
C LEU A 189 8.76 16.65 -4.49
N GLY A 190 7.72 17.12 -5.15
CA GLY A 190 6.59 16.28 -5.50
C GLY A 190 7.00 15.29 -6.59
N GLY A 191 7.09 14.03 -6.26
CA GLY A 191 6.90 12.96 -7.21
C GLY A 191 5.49 13.04 -7.80
N PHE A 192 5.11 12.04 -8.59
CA PHE A 192 3.81 12.01 -9.26
C PHE A 192 2.66 12.39 -8.30
N ASN A 193 2.04 13.56 -8.54
CA ASN A 193 0.93 14.08 -7.74
C ASN A 193 1.18 14.12 -6.21
N TYR A 194 2.42 14.26 -5.77
CA TYR A 194 2.84 14.19 -4.36
C TYR A 194 2.54 12.83 -3.69
N HIS A 195 2.30 11.79 -4.48
CA HIS A 195 1.99 10.45 -3.98
C HIS A 195 3.22 9.56 -3.84
N ASP A 196 4.12 9.62 -4.82
CA ASP A 196 5.38 8.87 -4.79
C ASP A 196 6.37 9.60 -3.89
N ILE A 197 6.22 9.39 -2.59
CA ILE A 197 7.03 10.06 -1.56
C ILE A 197 8.36 9.35 -1.27
N ILE A 198 8.57 8.17 -1.86
CA ILE A 198 9.80 7.39 -1.77
C ILE A 198 10.16 6.78 -3.12
N GLY A 199 11.40 6.36 -3.28
CA GLY A 199 11.88 5.64 -4.44
C GLY A 199 12.66 6.53 -5.41
N ILE A 200 13.05 5.96 -6.53
CA ILE A 200 13.98 6.55 -7.50
C ILE A 200 13.56 7.95 -8.00
N LEU A 201 12.28 8.28 -7.92
CA LEU A 201 11.76 9.61 -8.28
C LEU A 201 12.03 10.67 -7.19
N ASN A 202 12.36 10.23 -5.96
CA ASN A 202 12.59 11.09 -4.80
C ASN A 202 13.90 10.77 -4.06
N SER A 203 14.90 10.29 -4.77
CA SER A 203 16.16 9.78 -4.23
C SER A 203 16.84 10.61 -3.13
N PRO A 204 16.80 11.95 -3.12
CA PRO A 204 17.41 12.73 -2.03
C PRO A 204 16.79 12.49 -0.65
N GLN A 205 15.57 11.92 -0.62
CA GLN A 205 14.80 11.70 0.61
C GLN A 205 14.78 10.25 1.05
N ASP A 206 15.14 9.33 0.16
CA ASP A 206 15.16 7.90 0.47
C ASP A 206 16.08 7.61 1.67
N GLU A 207 17.18 8.34 1.82
CA GLU A 207 18.06 8.20 2.97
C GLU A 207 17.38 8.58 4.28
N LEU A 208 16.59 9.67 4.30
CA LEU A 208 15.83 10.09 5.48
C LEU A 208 14.76 9.06 5.85
N PHE A 209 14.05 8.51 4.86
CA PHE A 209 13.09 7.42 5.10
C PHE A 209 13.75 6.19 5.69
N VAL A 210 14.87 5.77 5.11
CA VAL A 210 15.63 4.61 5.59
C VAL A 210 16.11 4.84 7.02
N GLU A 211 16.58 6.04 7.35
CA GLU A 211 17.03 6.39 8.68
C GLU A 211 15.87 6.38 9.69
N GLU A 212 14.74 6.99 9.37
CA GLU A 212 13.56 7.01 10.22
C GLU A 212 12.99 5.61 10.48
N ILE A 213 12.95 4.74 9.46
CA ILE A 213 12.54 3.34 9.61
C ILE A 213 13.51 2.61 10.54
N ASN A 214 14.83 2.76 10.34
CA ASN A 214 15.83 2.12 11.18
C ASN A 214 15.71 2.56 12.64
N ASN A 215 15.56 3.86 12.87
CA ASN A 215 15.45 4.42 14.22
C ASN A 215 14.18 3.92 14.91
N TRP A 216 13.05 3.87 14.17
CA TRP A 216 11.79 3.36 14.69
C TRP A 216 11.87 1.89 15.10
N ILE A 217 12.44 1.03 14.24
CA ILE A 217 12.59 -0.40 14.52
C ILE A 217 13.49 -0.63 15.74
N ARG A 218 14.60 0.11 15.86
CA ARG A 218 15.50 -0.02 17.01
C ARG A 218 14.91 0.49 18.31
N ALA A 219 14.05 1.50 18.25
CA ALA A 219 13.39 2.06 19.43
C ALA A 219 12.22 1.20 19.93
N ASN A 220 11.77 0.24 19.13
CA ASN A 220 10.64 -0.65 19.45
C ASN A 220 11.06 -2.12 19.21
N PRO A 221 11.98 -2.69 20.01
CA PRO A 221 12.56 -4.00 19.77
C PRO A 221 11.59 -5.19 19.86
#